data_06b181c7e0f78a7f8825f2a71772a2d9
#
_entry.id   06b181c7e0f78a7f8825f2a71772a2d9
#
_cell.length_a   1.000
_cell.length_b   1.000
_cell.length_c   1.000
_cell.angle_alpha   90.00
_cell.angle_beta   90.00
_cell.angle_gamma   90.00
#
_symmetry.space_group_name_H-M   'P 1'
#
loop_
_entity.id
_entity.type
_entity.pdbx_description
1 polymer ?
#
loop_
_entity_poly.entity_id
_entity_poly.type
_entity_poly.pdbx_seq_one_letter_code
_entity_poly.pdbx_strand_id
1 'polypeptide(L)'
;MVEEHGQRTLLIVDESPIFRQALAQLLKQKGVFTDVVETGSVSEAESDISTQDFTMVIIDLALPDHKVLEILRQVKEQKKACKGVILLQGAHNDELMAAIRLEADGFLTKNHMPDDMVTMIRRVLQGEMVISDSLTNVLALTLRNGNEEEERNVDCLTSREQEVLSYIASGMSNKSIAARLSITDGTVKVHVKHMLKKLGFRSRVEAAVWASERGFKSPDEPAADSAASSQQTDLPTRVHFA
;
A
#
# COMPACT_ATOMS: atom_id res chain seq x y z
N MET A 1 18.19 -5.35 -23.94
CA MET A 1 17.20 -4.33 -24.35
C MET A 1 17.15 -3.32 -23.22
N VAL A 2 17.60 -2.10 -23.47
CA VAL A 2 17.50 -0.98 -22.52
C VAL A 2 16.03 -0.58 -22.58
N GLU A 3 15.27 -0.86 -21.51
CA GLU A 3 13.92 -0.30 -21.37
C GLU A 3 14.04 1.22 -21.41
N GLU A 4 13.35 1.84 -22.34
CA GLU A 4 13.18 3.30 -22.38
C GLU A 4 12.50 3.71 -21.06
N HIS A 5 13.31 4.10 -20.10
CA HIS A 5 12.84 4.73 -18.88
C HIS A 5 12.41 6.15 -19.26
N GLY A 6 11.15 6.29 -19.69
CA GLY A 6 10.54 7.61 -19.85
C GLY A 6 10.82 8.46 -18.61
N GLN A 7 10.93 9.75 -18.80
CA GLN A 7 11.22 10.72 -17.74
C GLN A 7 10.24 10.51 -16.57
N ARG A 8 10.75 10.06 -15.42
CA ARG A 8 9.95 9.83 -14.21
C ARG A 8 10.17 10.98 -13.26
N THR A 9 9.11 11.71 -12.97
CA THR A 9 9.12 12.87 -12.07
C THR A 9 8.42 12.53 -10.78
N LEU A 10 9.03 12.86 -9.65
CA LEU A 10 8.50 12.67 -8.30
C LEU A 10 8.25 14.01 -7.63
N LEU A 11 7.13 14.14 -6.91
CA LEU A 11 6.90 15.19 -5.92
C LEU A 11 6.98 14.58 -4.52
N ILE A 12 7.78 15.19 -3.64
CA ILE A 12 7.85 14.84 -2.21
C ILE A 12 7.27 16.00 -1.41
N VAL A 13 6.22 15.71 -0.65
CA VAL A 13 5.53 16.68 0.21
C VAL A 13 5.70 16.25 1.67
N ASP A 14 6.59 16.92 2.40
CA ASP A 14 6.97 16.56 3.77
C ASP A 14 7.52 17.79 4.48
N GLU A 15 7.18 18.03 5.74
CA GLU A 15 7.68 19.20 6.47
C GLU A 15 9.19 19.15 6.79
N SER A 16 9.78 17.95 6.89
CA SER A 16 11.19 17.76 7.24
C SER A 16 12.12 17.96 6.04
N PRO A 17 12.89 19.05 5.95
CA PRO A 17 13.81 19.28 4.82
C PRO A 17 14.87 18.18 4.71
N ILE A 18 15.36 17.66 5.84
CA ILE A 18 16.40 16.61 5.87
C ILE A 18 15.83 15.33 5.26
N PHE A 19 14.62 14.93 5.63
CA PHE A 19 14.00 13.73 5.09
C PHE A 19 13.73 13.86 3.59
N ARG A 20 13.18 14.99 3.14
CA ARG A 20 12.94 15.26 1.71
C ARG A 20 14.21 15.11 0.89
N GLN A 21 15.28 15.85 1.29
CA GLN A 21 16.55 15.84 0.57
C GLN A 21 17.20 14.44 0.56
N ALA A 22 17.18 13.75 1.69
CA ALA A 22 17.72 12.39 1.79
C ALA A 22 16.97 11.42 0.87
N LEU A 23 15.63 11.44 0.88
CA LEU A 23 14.81 10.58 0.04
C LEU A 23 14.98 10.94 -1.45
N ALA A 24 14.99 12.22 -1.80
CA ALA A 24 15.20 12.69 -3.16
C ALA A 24 16.56 12.23 -3.72
N GLN A 25 17.62 12.42 -2.93
CA GLN A 25 18.96 11.99 -3.31
C GLN A 25 19.05 10.47 -3.47
N LEU A 26 18.50 9.71 -2.54
CA LEU A 26 18.45 8.25 -2.59
C LEU A 26 17.78 7.76 -3.87
N LEU A 27 16.59 8.27 -4.18
CA LEU A 27 15.80 7.82 -5.33
C LEU A 27 16.42 8.21 -6.66
N LYS A 28 17.08 9.38 -6.74
CA LYS A 28 17.89 9.79 -7.91
C LYS A 28 19.11 8.89 -8.10
N GLN A 29 19.88 8.64 -7.03
CA GLN A 29 21.08 7.79 -7.08
C GLN A 29 20.77 6.33 -7.48
N LYS A 30 19.61 5.81 -7.04
CA LYS A 30 19.15 4.45 -7.39
C LYS A 30 18.47 4.41 -8.77
N GLY A 31 18.40 5.52 -9.51
CA GLY A 31 17.81 5.58 -10.85
C GLY A 31 16.31 5.28 -10.87
N VAL A 32 15.59 5.57 -9.78
CA VAL A 32 14.13 5.35 -9.71
C VAL A 32 13.38 6.50 -10.38
N PHE A 33 13.85 7.73 -10.14
CA PHE A 33 13.33 8.96 -10.73
C PHE A 33 14.46 9.77 -11.38
N THR A 34 14.14 10.42 -12.49
CA THR A 34 15.04 11.32 -13.19
C THR A 34 14.99 12.72 -12.60
N ASP A 35 13.81 13.14 -12.16
CA ASP A 35 13.59 14.43 -11.55
C ASP A 35 12.76 14.32 -10.27
N VAL A 36 13.07 15.18 -9.28
CA VAL A 36 12.39 15.21 -7.99
C VAL A 36 12.18 16.65 -7.58
N VAL A 37 10.92 17.00 -7.38
CA VAL A 37 10.46 18.26 -6.80
C VAL A 37 10.19 18.03 -5.31
N GLU A 38 10.58 18.99 -4.48
CA GLU A 38 10.48 18.91 -3.03
C GLU A 38 9.72 20.12 -2.49
N THR A 39 8.69 19.90 -1.70
CA THR A 39 7.97 20.97 -1.02
C THR A 39 7.65 20.61 0.43
N GLY A 40 7.58 21.62 1.28
CA GLY A 40 7.21 21.50 2.69
C GLY A 40 5.79 21.96 2.99
N SER A 41 5.01 22.38 1.99
CA SER A 41 3.66 22.92 2.20
C SER A 41 2.64 22.36 1.22
N VAL A 42 1.40 22.30 1.69
CA VAL A 42 0.25 21.84 0.88
C VAL A 42 0.01 22.81 -0.29
N SER A 43 0.08 24.11 -0.05
CA SER A 43 -0.22 25.12 -1.07
C SER A 43 0.80 25.11 -2.23
N GLU A 44 2.08 24.88 -1.95
CA GLU A 44 3.09 24.68 -3.00
C GLU A 44 2.85 23.38 -3.76
N ALA A 45 2.55 22.29 -3.07
CA ALA A 45 2.24 21.01 -3.69
C ALA A 45 1.03 21.10 -4.65
N GLU A 46 -0.05 21.77 -4.25
CA GLU A 46 -1.24 22.00 -5.10
C GLU A 46 -0.86 22.81 -6.37
N SER A 47 -0.02 23.83 -6.23
CA SER A 47 0.49 24.61 -7.35
C SER A 47 1.33 23.76 -8.31
N ASP A 48 2.26 22.96 -7.77
CA ASP A 48 3.13 22.10 -8.56
C ASP A 48 2.32 21.05 -9.35
N ILE A 49 1.36 20.40 -8.71
CA ILE A 49 0.49 19.40 -9.36
C ILE A 49 -0.36 20.03 -10.47
N SER A 50 -0.75 21.29 -10.31
CA SER A 50 -1.53 22.02 -11.31
C SER A 50 -0.72 22.41 -12.54
N THR A 51 0.59 22.60 -12.40
CA THR A 51 1.48 23.15 -13.43
C THR A 51 2.30 22.10 -14.18
N GLN A 52 2.52 20.93 -13.57
CA GLN A 52 3.33 19.87 -14.17
C GLN A 52 2.79 18.46 -13.87
N ASP A 53 3.24 17.50 -14.65
CA ASP A 53 2.86 16.10 -14.47
C ASP A 53 3.91 15.34 -13.64
N PHE A 54 3.41 14.56 -12.68
CA PHE A 54 4.22 13.67 -11.85
C PHE A 54 3.88 12.21 -12.13
N THR A 55 4.91 11.36 -12.09
CA THR A 55 4.74 9.91 -12.11
C THR A 55 4.27 9.41 -10.75
N MET A 56 4.74 10.06 -9.68
CA MET A 56 4.39 9.73 -8.30
C MET A 56 4.40 10.99 -7.43
N VAL A 57 3.51 11.02 -6.44
CA VAL A 57 3.51 12.00 -5.34
C VAL A 57 3.61 11.23 -4.04
N ILE A 58 4.60 11.56 -3.20
CA ILE A 58 4.78 11.02 -1.86
C ILE A 58 4.37 12.11 -0.87
N ILE A 59 3.43 11.80 0.01
CA ILE A 59 2.78 12.77 0.90
C ILE A 59 2.94 12.33 2.34
N ASP A 60 3.56 13.17 3.17
CA ASP A 60 3.59 12.98 4.62
C ASP A 60 2.23 13.32 5.23
N LEU A 61 1.62 12.36 5.89
CA LEU A 61 0.33 12.57 6.57
C LEU A 61 0.44 13.42 7.83
N ALA A 62 1.65 13.57 8.38
CA ALA A 62 1.91 14.36 9.58
C ALA A 62 2.04 15.88 9.31
N LEU A 63 1.88 16.33 8.06
CA LEU A 63 1.85 17.74 7.74
C LEU A 63 0.78 18.47 8.56
N PRO A 64 1.08 19.64 9.14
CA PRO A 64 0.17 20.34 10.04
C PRO A 64 -1.06 20.96 9.36
N ASP A 65 -1.24 20.75 8.07
CA ASP A 65 -2.37 21.26 7.31
C ASP A 65 -3.43 20.15 7.15
N HIS A 66 -4.63 20.42 7.66
CA HIS A 66 -5.80 19.51 7.52
C HIS A 66 -6.21 19.24 6.07
N LYS A 67 -5.63 19.96 5.11
CA LYS A 67 -5.86 19.78 3.67
C LYS A 67 -4.89 18.83 3.00
N VAL A 68 -4.00 18.17 3.75
CA VAL A 68 -2.99 17.24 3.19
C VAL A 68 -3.61 16.19 2.25
N LEU A 69 -4.81 15.72 2.55
CA LEU A 69 -5.53 14.75 1.72
C LEU A 69 -6.13 15.35 0.44
N GLU A 70 -6.23 16.67 0.33
CA GLU A 70 -6.67 17.32 -0.92
C GLU A 70 -5.63 17.12 -2.02
N ILE A 71 -4.33 17.08 -1.67
CA ILE A 71 -3.25 16.71 -2.60
C ILE A 71 -3.52 15.32 -3.20
N LEU A 72 -3.80 14.33 -2.34
CA LEU A 72 -4.10 12.97 -2.81
C LEU A 72 -5.36 12.94 -3.68
N ARG A 73 -6.41 13.67 -3.30
CA ARG A 73 -7.65 13.79 -4.08
C ARG A 73 -7.37 14.37 -5.46
N GLN A 74 -6.65 15.49 -5.52
CA GLN A 74 -6.27 16.14 -6.78
C GLN A 74 -5.49 15.19 -7.70
N VAL A 75 -4.52 14.45 -7.14
CA VAL A 75 -3.74 13.45 -7.88
C VAL A 75 -4.65 12.37 -8.46
N LYS A 76 -5.60 11.85 -7.68
CA LYS A 76 -6.47 10.76 -8.10
C LYS A 76 -7.54 11.19 -9.11
N GLU A 77 -8.07 12.40 -8.99
CA GLU A 77 -9.10 12.92 -9.88
C GLU A 77 -8.52 13.43 -11.20
N GLN A 78 -7.42 14.18 -11.15
CA GLN A 78 -6.89 14.89 -12.31
C GLN A 78 -5.82 14.09 -13.06
N LYS A 79 -5.02 13.29 -12.36
CA LYS A 79 -3.83 12.62 -12.88
C LYS A 79 -3.89 11.11 -12.66
N LYS A 80 -4.86 10.45 -13.29
CA LYS A 80 -5.13 9.00 -13.10
C LYS A 80 -3.93 8.07 -13.27
N ALA A 81 -2.90 8.48 -13.99
CA ALA A 81 -1.66 7.71 -14.15
C ALA A 81 -0.65 7.96 -13.01
N CYS A 82 -0.81 9.04 -12.25
CA CYS A 82 0.07 9.39 -11.15
C CYS A 82 -0.19 8.49 -9.93
N LYS A 83 0.87 8.05 -9.27
CA LYS A 83 0.82 7.24 -8.07
C LYS A 83 0.81 8.12 -6.82
N GLY A 84 -0.15 7.91 -5.92
CA GLY A 84 -0.21 8.57 -4.62
C GLY A 84 0.29 7.65 -3.52
N VAL A 85 1.36 8.01 -2.84
CA VAL A 85 1.95 7.26 -1.72
C VAL A 85 1.86 8.09 -0.45
N ILE A 86 1.37 7.50 0.61
CA ILE A 86 1.26 8.13 1.93
C ILE A 86 2.42 7.68 2.81
N LEU A 87 3.12 8.64 3.40
CA LEU A 87 4.07 8.40 4.48
C LEU A 87 3.38 8.62 5.82
N LEU A 88 3.64 7.71 6.76
CA LEU A 88 3.11 7.77 8.11
C LEU A 88 4.23 7.76 9.13
N GLN A 89 4.03 8.56 10.19
CA GLN A 89 4.85 8.54 11.39
C GLN A 89 3.91 8.46 12.60
N GLY A 90 3.57 7.22 13.02
CA GLY A 90 2.60 6.98 14.08
C GLY A 90 1.19 6.66 13.57
N ALA A 91 0.24 6.48 14.50
CA ALA A 91 -1.14 6.12 14.19
C ALA A 91 -2.03 7.38 14.10
N HIS A 92 -2.43 7.74 12.91
CA HIS A 92 -3.44 8.77 12.64
C HIS A 92 -4.67 8.11 12.00
N ASN A 93 -5.54 7.51 12.82
CA ASN A 93 -6.58 6.60 12.36
C ASN A 93 -7.57 7.22 11.36
N ASP A 94 -8.05 8.45 11.62
CA ASP A 94 -9.06 9.08 10.76
C ASP A 94 -8.51 9.52 9.41
N GLU A 95 -7.31 10.10 9.40
CA GLU A 95 -6.62 10.54 8.19
C GLU A 95 -6.16 9.34 7.35
N LEU A 96 -5.69 8.28 8.00
CA LEU A 96 -5.36 7.02 7.35
C LEU A 96 -6.58 6.41 6.65
N MET A 97 -7.73 6.38 7.32
CA MET A 97 -8.99 5.91 6.73
C MET A 97 -9.43 6.78 5.55
N ALA A 98 -9.24 8.08 5.63
CA ALA A 98 -9.55 8.97 4.52
C ALA A 98 -8.61 8.73 3.32
N ALA A 99 -7.31 8.52 3.55
CA ALA A 99 -6.35 8.18 2.49
C ALA A 99 -6.67 6.82 1.82
N ILE A 100 -7.13 5.83 2.60
CA ILE A 100 -7.61 4.54 2.07
C ILE A 100 -8.83 4.74 1.17
N ARG A 101 -9.79 5.55 1.59
CA ARG A 101 -10.99 5.85 0.78
C ARG A 101 -10.66 6.59 -0.51
N LEU A 102 -9.59 7.37 -0.52
CA LEU A 102 -9.06 8.06 -1.71
C LEU A 102 -8.19 7.15 -2.58
N GLU A 103 -8.11 5.85 -2.27
CA GLU A 103 -7.39 4.84 -3.05
C GLU A 103 -5.90 5.17 -3.26
N ALA A 104 -5.19 5.58 -2.20
CA ALA A 104 -3.73 5.70 -2.26
C ALA A 104 -3.09 4.39 -2.75
N ASP A 105 -2.02 4.49 -3.55
CA ASP A 105 -1.34 3.33 -4.13
C ASP A 105 -0.35 2.66 -3.17
N GLY A 106 0.07 3.37 -2.12
CA GLY A 106 0.98 2.83 -1.10
C GLY A 106 0.88 3.55 0.24
N PHE A 107 1.18 2.79 1.31
CA PHE A 107 1.22 3.25 2.69
C PHE A 107 2.55 2.82 3.29
N LEU A 108 3.46 3.77 3.49
CA LEU A 108 4.82 3.51 3.94
C LEU A 108 5.10 4.24 5.25
N THR A 109 6.06 3.74 6.04
CA THR A 109 6.57 4.45 7.21
C THR A 109 7.95 5.03 6.92
N LYS A 110 8.30 6.13 7.60
CA LYS A 110 9.62 6.77 7.45
C LYS A 110 10.78 5.92 8.04
N ASN A 111 10.48 4.86 8.78
CA ASN A 111 11.46 4.05 9.53
C ASN A 111 12.06 2.89 8.73
N HIS A 112 11.81 2.81 7.43
CA HIS A 112 12.40 1.78 6.59
C HIS A 112 13.89 2.03 6.32
N MET A 113 14.64 0.93 6.14
CA MET A 113 15.99 1.02 5.60
C MET A 113 15.95 1.60 4.17
N PRO A 114 16.98 2.34 3.74
CA PRO A 114 16.98 3.00 2.43
C PRO A 114 16.68 2.06 1.24
N ASP A 115 17.28 0.88 1.22
CA ASP A 115 17.07 -0.08 0.12
C ASP A 115 15.66 -0.70 0.12
N ASP A 116 15.05 -0.89 1.31
CA ASP A 116 13.67 -1.35 1.43
C ASP A 116 12.70 -0.28 0.91
N MET A 117 12.92 0.99 1.27
CA MET A 117 12.15 2.12 0.75
C MET A 117 12.18 2.18 -0.77
N VAL A 118 13.36 2.03 -1.38
CA VAL A 118 13.54 1.98 -2.84
C VAL A 118 12.76 0.82 -3.45
N THR A 119 12.83 -0.35 -2.83
CA THR A 119 12.14 -1.56 -3.30
C THR A 119 10.62 -1.38 -3.26
N MET A 120 10.08 -0.85 -2.16
CA MET A 120 8.65 -0.57 -2.00
C MET A 120 8.15 0.45 -3.03
N ILE A 121 8.89 1.55 -3.25
CA ILE A 121 8.54 2.57 -4.24
C ILE A 121 8.54 1.99 -5.66
N ARG A 122 9.49 1.13 -6.02
CA ARG A 122 9.50 0.44 -7.31
C ARG A 122 8.28 -0.46 -7.51
N ARG A 123 7.86 -1.18 -6.48
CA ARG A 123 6.65 -2.00 -6.53
C ARG A 123 5.40 -1.15 -6.76
N VAL A 124 5.28 0.01 -6.10
CA VAL A 124 4.18 0.96 -6.35
C VAL A 124 4.19 1.45 -7.80
N LEU A 125 5.36 1.78 -8.36
CA LEU A 125 5.49 2.16 -9.77
C LEU A 125 5.06 1.06 -10.75
N GLN A 126 5.21 -0.22 -10.37
CA GLN A 126 4.73 -1.38 -11.12
C GLN A 126 3.22 -1.58 -10.97
N GLY A 127 2.55 -0.75 -10.16
CA GLY A 127 1.11 -0.80 -9.92
C GLY A 127 0.71 -1.76 -8.81
N GLU A 128 1.66 -2.28 -8.03
CA GLU A 128 1.37 -3.02 -6.82
C GLU A 128 0.89 -2.06 -5.73
N MET A 129 -0.04 -2.54 -4.91
CA MET A 129 -0.38 -1.87 -3.67
C MET A 129 0.62 -2.29 -2.59
N VAL A 130 1.29 -1.34 -2.00
CA VAL A 130 2.31 -1.61 -0.97
C VAL A 130 1.88 -1.02 0.35
N ILE A 131 1.89 -1.85 1.39
CA ILE A 131 1.61 -1.46 2.78
C ILE A 131 2.80 -1.94 3.61
N SER A 132 3.39 -1.03 4.39
CA SER A 132 4.45 -1.41 5.33
C SER A 132 3.93 -2.37 6.39
N ASP A 133 4.69 -3.40 6.75
CA ASP A 133 4.27 -4.44 7.70
C ASP A 133 3.82 -3.85 9.05
N SER A 134 4.51 -2.81 9.52
CA SER A 134 4.16 -2.09 10.75
C SER A 134 2.78 -1.42 10.69
N LEU A 135 2.25 -1.14 9.51
CA LEU A 135 0.94 -0.51 9.30
C LEU A 135 -0.19 -1.52 9.11
N THR A 136 0.11 -2.76 8.76
CA THR A 136 -0.91 -3.78 8.49
C THR A 136 -1.83 -3.99 9.71
N ASN A 137 -1.25 -4.11 10.90
CA ASN A 137 -2.03 -4.26 12.14
C ASN A 137 -2.85 -3.00 12.48
N VAL A 138 -2.27 -1.81 12.25
CA VAL A 138 -2.96 -0.53 12.49
C VAL A 138 -4.15 -0.40 11.56
N LEU A 139 -3.95 -0.68 10.28
CA LEU A 139 -5.02 -0.69 9.26
C LEU A 139 -6.12 -1.67 9.62
N ALA A 140 -5.76 -2.87 10.01
CA ALA A 140 -6.70 -3.90 10.43
C ALA A 140 -7.58 -3.46 11.60
N LEU A 141 -6.98 -2.93 12.66
CA LEU A 141 -7.70 -2.42 13.83
C LEU A 141 -8.60 -1.22 13.46
N THR A 142 -8.10 -0.30 12.64
CA THR A 142 -8.86 0.89 12.22
C THR A 142 -10.06 0.51 11.36
N LEU A 143 -9.90 -0.47 10.47
CA LEU A 143 -10.98 -0.99 9.63
C LEU A 143 -12.05 -1.74 10.44
N ARG A 144 -11.64 -2.45 11.51
CA ARG A 144 -12.58 -3.11 12.44
C ARG A 144 -13.41 -2.10 13.22
N ASN A 145 -12.79 -1.06 13.75
CA ASN A 145 -13.46 -0.03 14.54
C ASN A 145 -14.38 0.88 13.70
N GLY A 146 -14.16 0.97 12.39
CA GLY A 146 -14.94 1.79 11.47
C GLY A 146 -16.13 1.10 10.80
N ASN A 147 -16.26 -0.21 10.96
CA ASN A 147 -17.39 -0.98 10.46
C ASN A 147 -17.91 -1.87 11.59
N GLU A 148 -19.20 -1.73 11.94
CA GLU A 148 -19.93 -2.80 12.60
C GLU A 148 -19.70 -4.08 11.80
N GLU A 149 -19.32 -5.17 12.48
CA GLU A 149 -19.08 -6.49 11.88
C GLU A 149 -20.38 -7.03 11.26
N GLU A 150 -20.75 -6.55 10.08
CA GLU A 150 -21.55 -7.39 9.21
C GLU A 150 -20.65 -8.57 8.82
N GLU A 151 -21.06 -9.78 9.15
CA GLU A 151 -20.42 -11.03 8.72
C GLU A 151 -20.33 -11.03 7.19
N ARG A 152 -19.19 -10.55 6.68
CA ARG A 152 -18.94 -10.57 5.23
C ARG A 152 -18.76 -12.00 4.78
N ASN A 153 -19.74 -12.50 4.06
CA ASN A 153 -19.76 -13.88 3.61
C ASN A 153 -19.02 -14.04 2.29
N VAL A 154 -17.91 -14.77 2.30
CA VAL A 154 -17.10 -15.07 1.10
C VAL A 154 -17.87 -15.99 0.13
N ASP A 155 -18.83 -16.76 0.61
CA ASP A 155 -19.62 -17.68 -0.22
C ASP A 155 -20.49 -16.95 -1.27
N CYS A 156 -20.70 -15.63 -1.11
CA CYS A 156 -21.37 -14.81 -2.12
C CYS A 156 -20.50 -14.52 -3.36
N LEU A 157 -19.18 -14.79 -3.27
CA LEU A 157 -18.24 -14.59 -4.37
C LEU A 157 -18.23 -15.81 -5.30
N THR A 158 -18.11 -15.54 -6.60
CA THR A 158 -17.78 -16.59 -7.56
C THR A 158 -16.34 -17.08 -7.34
N SER A 159 -16.01 -18.28 -7.80
CA SER A 159 -14.63 -18.81 -7.71
C SER A 159 -13.61 -17.84 -8.30
N ARG A 160 -13.97 -17.14 -9.38
CA ARG A 160 -13.10 -16.15 -10.02
C ARG A 160 -12.90 -14.89 -9.18
N GLU A 161 -13.91 -14.43 -8.48
CA GLU A 161 -13.83 -13.31 -7.55
C GLU A 161 -13.01 -13.69 -6.30
N GLN A 162 -13.07 -14.93 -5.84
CA GLN A 162 -12.26 -15.45 -4.74
C GLN A 162 -10.77 -15.53 -5.14
N GLU A 163 -10.45 -16.02 -6.35
CA GLU A 163 -9.09 -16.00 -6.88
C GLU A 163 -8.54 -14.57 -6.96
N VAL A 164 -9.34 -13.64 -7.50
CA VAL A 164 -8.94 -12.22 -7.58
C VAL A 164 -8.72 -11.65 -6.19
N LEU A 165 -9.57 -11.98 -5.20
CA LEU A 165 -9.42 -11.55 -3.81
C LEU A 165 -8.10 -12.05 -3.20
N SER A 166 -7.71 -13.31 -3.45
CA SER A 166 -6.46 -13.89 -2.96
C SER A 166 -5.23 -13.17 -3.55
N TYR A 167 -5.26 -12.81 -4.83
CA TYR A 167 -4.19 -12.02 -5.43
C TYR A 167 -4.15 -10.58 -4.91
N ILE A 168 -5.32 -10.00 -4.60
CA ILE A 168 -5.41 -8.67 -3.98
C ILE A 168 -4.82 -8.69 -2.58
N ALA A 169 -5.08 -9.73 -1.78
CA ALA A 169 -4.48 -9.92 -0.46
C ALA A 169 -2.94 -9.92 -0.51
N SER A 170 -2.36 -10.46 -1.59
CA SER A 170 -0.90 -10.44 -1.83
C SER A 170 -0.39 -9.14 -2.48
N GLY A 171 -1.21 -8.09 -2.58
CA GLY A 171 -0.83 -6.77 -3.09
C GLY A 171 -0.69 -6.65 -4.61
N MET A 172 -1.03 -7.69 -5.39
CA MET A 172 -0.78 -7.73 -6.83
C MET A 172 -1.56 -6.66 -7.62
N SER A 173 -0.94 -6.09 -8.65
CA SER A 173 -1.61 -5.16 -9.57
C SER A 173 -2.65 -5.87 -10.45
N ASN A 174 -3.64 -5.13 -10.98
CA ASN A 174 -4.58 -5.70 -11.93
C ASN A 174 -3.89 -6.30 -13.17
N LYS A 175 -2.81 -5.67 -13.63
CA LYS A 175 -2.00 -6.17 -14.75
C LYS A 175 -1.35 -7.52 -14.42
N SER A 176 -0.79 -7.65 -13.21
CA SER A 176 -0.18 -8.91 -12.74
C SER A 176 -1.23 -10.00 -12.56
N ILE A 177 -2.40 -9.67 -11.98
CA ILE A 177 -3.53 -10.59 -11.85
C ILE A 177 -4.04 -11.04 -13.23
N ALA A 178 -4.18 -10.11 -14.16
CA ALA A 178 -4.62 -10.39 -15.53
C ALA A 178 -3.68 -11.40 -16.23
N ALA A 179 -2.37 -11.21 -16.10
CA ALA A 179 -1.37 -12.12 -16.66
C ALA A 179 -1.47 -13.53 -16.06
N ARG A 180 -1.64 -13.65 -14.74
CA ARG A 180 -1.76 -14.95 -14.06
C ARG A 180 -3.05 -15.68 -14.41
N LEU A 181 -4.13 -14.94 -14.52
CA LEU A 181 -5.45 -15.47 -14.80
C LEU A 181 -5.74 -15.63 -16.31
N SER A 182 -4.79 -15.25 -17.18
CA SER A 182 -4.92 -15.26 -18.66
C SER A 182 -6.17 -14.49 -19.15
N ILE A 183 -6.44 -13.33 -18.55
CA ILE A 183 -7.54 -12.42 -18.91
C ILE A 183 -7.02 -11.00 -19.12
N THR A 184 -7.88 -10.07 -19.53
CA THR A 184 -7.49 -8.67 -19.70
C THR A 184 -7.51 -7.88 -18.39
N ASP A 185 -6.70 -6.82 -18.28
CA ASP A 185 -6.74 -5.88 -17.15
C ASP A 185 -8.14 -5.29 -16.94
N GLY A 186 -8.85 -5.00 -18.03
CA GLY A 186 -10.24 -4.55 -17.97
C GLY A 186 -11.18 -5.56 -17.32
N THR A 187 -10.99 -6.86 -17.61
CA THR A 187 -11.76 -7.95 -16.99
C THR A 187 -11.49 -8.04 -15.49
N VAL A 188 -10.22 -7.91 -15.08
CA VAL A 188 -9.86 -7.87 -13.65
C VAL A 188 -10.53 -6.70 -12.94
N LYS A 189 -10.53 -5.50 -13.53
CA LYS A 189 -11.22 -4.32 -12.97
C LYS A 189 -12.72 -4.58 -12.74
N VAL A 190 -13.36 -5.31 -13.63
CA VAL A 190 -14.78 -5.70 -13.48
C VAL A 190 -14.96 -6.66 -12.32
N HIS A 191 -14.12 -7.71 -12.20
CA HIS A 191 -14.17 -8.64 -11.07
C HIS A 191 -13.94 -7.94 -9.75
N VAL A 192 -12.94 -7.05 -9.66
CA VAL A 192 -12.65 -6.24 -8.46
C VAL A 192 -13.87 -5.41 -8.07
N LYS A 193 -14.47 -4.67 -9.03
CA LYS A 193 -15.67 -3.85 -8.77
C LYS A 193 -16.83 -4.68 -8.22
N HIS A 194 -17.10 -5.84 -8.81
CA HIS A 194 -18.20 -6.70 -8.37
C HIS A 194 -17.93 -7.31 -6.98
N MET A 195 -16.71 -7.79 -6.74
CA MET A 195 -16.27 -8.33 -5.47
C MET A 195 -16.38 -7.29 -4.35
N LEU A 196 -15.87 -6.06 -4.56
CA LEU A 196 -15.97 -4.98 -3.59
C LEU A 196 -17.43 -4.67 -3.24
N LYS A 197 -18.31 -4.62 -4.25
CA LYS A 197 -19.75 -4.39 -4.05
C LYS A 197 -20.41 -5.52 -3.26
N LYS A 198 -20.08 -6.79 -3.55
CA LYS A 198 -20.66 -7.96 -2.86
C LYS A 198 -20.26 -8.05 -1.41
N LEU A 199 -19.00 -7.71 -1.10
CA LEU A 199 -18.46 -7.75 0.27
C LEU A 199 -18.63 -6.42 1.02
N GLY A 200 -19.24 -5.40 0.41
CA GLY A 200 -19.45 -4.10 1.05
C GLY A 200 -18.18 -3.31 1.30
N PHE A 201 -17.09 -3.59 0.56
CA PHE A 201 -15.86 -2.82 0.67
C PHE A 201 -15.93 -1.52 -0.13
N ARG A 202 -15.36 -0.46 0.43
CA ARG A 202 -15.27 0.87 -0.18
C ARG A 202 -14.02 1.05 -1.02
N SER A 203 -12.97 0.26 -0.72
CA SER A 203 -11.71 0.34 -1.45
C SER A 203 -11.03 -1.03 -1.59
N ARG A 204 -10.10 -1.13 -2.55
CA ARG A 204 -9.24 -2.30 -2.74
C ARG A 204 -8.35 -2.55 -1.52
N VAL A 205 -7.94 -1.48 -0.83
CA VAL A 205 -7.11 -1.57 0.38
C VAL A 205 -7.89 -2.28 1.49
N GLU A 206 -9.15 -1.90 1.71
CA GLU A 206 -10.02 -2.60 2.67
C GLU A 206 -10.12 -4.09 2.37
N ALA A 207 -10.36 -4.44 1.11
CA ALA A 207 -10.44 -5.84 0.68
C ALA A 207 -9.13 -6.59 0.91
N ALA A 208 -7.98 -5.98 0.60
CA ALA A 208 -6.67 -6.58 0.77
C ALA A 208 -6.35 -6.87 2.24
N VAL A 209 -6.54 -5.88 3.11
CA VAL A 209 -6.30 -6.01 4.56
C VAL A 209 -7.22 -7.07 5.15
N TRP A 210 -8.51 -6.99 4.88
CA TRP A 210 -9.50 -7.95 5.37
C TRP A 210 -9.20 -9.39 4.93
N ALA A 211 -8.82 -9.58 3.66
CA ALA A 211 -8.49 -10.88 3.12
C ALA A 211 -7.18 -11.44 3.70
N SER A 212 -6.16 -10.59 3.85
CA SER A 212 -4.87 -10.97 4.45
C SER A 212 -5.06 -11.46 5.91
N GLU A 213 -5.86 -10.77 6.71
CA GLU A 213 -6.17 -11.17 8.10
C GLU A 213 -6.88 -12.52 8.21
N ARG A 214 -7.69 -12.87 7.20
CA ARG A 214 -8.40 -14.17 7.12
C ARG A 214 -7.57 -15.25 6.45
N GLY A 215 -6.27 -14.99 6.20
CA GLY A 215 -5.35 -15.99 5.68
C GLY A 215 -5.49 -16.24 4.18
N PHE A 216 -6.18 -15.37 3.43
CA PHE A 216 -6.17 -15.45 1.98
C PHE A 216 -4.74 -15.21 1.47
N LYS A 217 -4.19 -16.20 0.77
CA LYS A 217 -2.87 -16.13 0.15
C LYS A 217 -3.00 -16.33 -1.34
N SER A 218 -2.02 -15.82 -2.08
CA SER A 218 -1.91 -16.12 -3.50
C SER A 218 -1.86 -17.64 -3.72
N PRO A 219 -2.58 -18.19 -4.68
CA PRO A 219 -2.49 -19.60 -5.04
C PRO A 219 -1.06 -20.05 -5.41
N ASP A 220 -0.19 -19.09 -5.72
CA ASP A 220 1.20 -19.32 -6.13
C ASP A 220 2.20 -19.18 -4.96
N GLU A 221 1.79 -18.79 -3.77
CA GLU A 221 2.66 -18.81 -2.60
C GLU A 221 2.83 -20.25 -2.11
N PRO A 222 4.08 -20.77 -1.99
CA PRO A 222 4.30 -22.06 -1.36
C PRO A 222 3.74 -22.02 0.06
N ALA A 223 2.98 -23.04 0.43
CA ALA A 223 2.49 -23.18 1.80
C ALA A 223 3.71 -23.11 2.74
N ALA A 224 3.81 -22.03 3.50
CA ALA A 224 4.82 -21.93 4.54
C ALA A 224 4.54 -23.08 5.53
N ASP A 225 5.51 -23.99 5.66
CA ASP A 225 5.48 -25.14 6.54
C ASP A 225 4.96 -24.76 7.92
N SER A 226 3.84 -25.36 8.29
CA SER A 226 3.30 -25.37 9.65
C SER A 226 4.12 -26.33 10.53
N ALA A 227 5.43 -26.07 10.63
CA ALA A 227 6.36 -26.88 11.43
C ALA A 227 7.14 -25.99 12.41
N ALA A 228 6.46 -25.39 13.38
CA ALA A 228 7.11 -24.88 14.59
C ALA A 228 6.12 -24.75 15.76
N SER A 229 5.54 -25.86 16.23
CA SER A 229 4.96 -25.89 17.59
C SER A 229 4.81 -27.33 18.07
N SER A 230 5.94 -27.96 18.37
CA SER A 230 6.02 -29.07 19.32
C SER A 230 7.50 -29.28 19.71
N GLN A 231 8.05 -28.36 20.47
CA GLN A 231 9.16 -28.68 21.38
C GLN A 231 8.69 -28.40 22.79
N GLN A 232 8.12 -29.46 23.34
CA GLN A 232 7.89 -29.67 24.73
C GLN A 232 9.27 -29.79 25.39
N THR A 233 9.73 -28.75 26.06
CA THR A 233 10.92 -28.81 26.89
C THR A 233 10.54 -29.44 28.21
N ASP A 234 10.91 -30.71 28.36
CA ASP A 234 11.03 -31.40 29.64
C ASP A 234 12.01 -30.61 30.52
N LEU A 235 11.54 -30.14 31.65
CA LEU A 235 12.32 -29.63 32.76
C LEU A 235 12.85 -30.81 33.59
N PRO A 236 14.16 -30.94 33.78
CA PRO A 236 14.67 -31.91 34.76
C PRO A 236 14.47 -31.39 36.19
N THR A 237 13.89 -32.26 36.97
CA THR A 237 13.60 -32.18 38.39
C THR A 237 14.88 -32.17 39.23
N ARG A 238 14.90 -31.28 40.23
CA ARG A 238 15.61 -31.36 41.52
C ARG A 238 17.13 -31.63 41.55
N VAL A 239 17.86 -30.68 42.08
CA VAL A 239 19.03 -30.97 42.94
C VAL A 239 18.81 -30.31 44.30
N HIS A 240 18.71 -31.15 45.33
CA HIS A 240 18.87 -30.81 46.77
C HIS A 240 20.33 -30.50 47.03
N PHE A 241 20.60 -29.42 47.75
CA PHE A 241 21.81 -29.28 48.56
C PHE A 241 21.44 -28.93 50.01
N ALA A 242 22.09 -29.68 50.88
CA ALA A 242 22.09 -29.54 52.33
C ALA A 242 22.76 -28.25 52.80
#